data_9040259bd7424361fcd81584f3c3484a
#
_entry.id   9040259bd7424361fcd81584f3c3484a
#
_cell.length_a   1.000
_cell.length_b   1.000
_cell.length_c   1.000
_cell.angle_alpha   90.00
_cell.angle_beta   90.00
_cell.angle_gamma   90.00
#
_symmetry.space_group_name_H-M   'P 1'
#
loop_
_entity.id
_entity.type
_entity.pdbx_description
1 polymer ?
#
loop_
_entity_poly.entity_id
_entity_poly.type
_entity_poly.pdbx_seq_one_letter_code
_entity_poly.pdbx_strand_id
1 'polypeptide(L)'
;MSNTDRQILRGMLTVALFAILGRIAGAAKEMAIAWRFGVSNEVDGYMFANNLVALPAALLFSVLSATMIPLVVGWPQRWGDKLAAFASQLIVFTIVLGVVGLAFAAWAVPSLIGSQALGMPAASAAAALIVSDLLIWAVPAGLISSLAAAWLLAANRHINTLFEALPALIILGCVLLFAKDIVALAWATVIGAGIHALVLVVTLKFLPRERLHPPAPGAALWGIFLGSLGIAVAAQILMLLTNLIDQFFAARLAAGSLSILGYANRIASLALAVCAMSISRATLPVLSALSATDAKARAVIRRWAIGIFGVGTLACLIGAFLARPAVRLLFERGAFTESDTVAVADILRVLLLQLPPYCAGLVLVSWAIAARRLRLIFFASLAAFCVKVIVTHFLISIFGLAGIALATAMMYTTTLAVLWWGFATNHRREGS
;
A
#
# COMPACT_ATOMS: atom_id res chain seq x y z
N MET A 1 -8.88 -23.42 25.74
CA MET A 1 -9.29 -22.58 24.62
C MET A 1 -10.76 -22.83 24.35
N SER A 2 -11.58 -21.79 24.37
CA SER A 2 -12.99 -21.87 24.01
C SER A 2 -13.17 -22.21 22.50
N ASN A 3 -14.36 -22.64 22.07
CA ASN A 3 -14.63 -22.85 20.65
C ASN A 3 -14.45 -21.55 19.83
N THR A 4 -14.77 -20.42 20.43
CA THR A 4 -14.58 -19.08 19.86
C THR A 4 -13.10 -18.76 19.66
N ASP A 5 -12.23 -19.09 20.64
CA ASP A 5 -10.78 -18.86 20.50
C ASP A 5 -10.17 -19.68 19.37
N ARG A 6 -10.63 -20.93 19.22
CA ARG A 6 -10.18 -21.81 18.11
C ARG A 6 -10.63 -21.28 16.76
N GLN A 7 -11.83 -20.74 16.65
CA GLN A 7 -12.37 -20.17 15.43
C GLN A 7 -11.59 -18.89 15.03
N ILE A 8 -11.32 -18.02 15.99
CA ILE A 8 -10.49 -16.81 15.78
C ILE A 8 -9.08 -17.21 15.33
N LEU A 9 -8.44 -18.15 16.02
CA LEU A 9 -7.09 -18.60 15.69
C LEU A 9 -7.02 -19.21 14.28
N ARG A 10 -7.98 -20.05 13.90
CA ARG A 10 -8.08 -20.62 12.54
C ARG A 10 -8.24 -19.52 11.50
N GLY A 11 -9.14 -18.54 11.72
CA GLY A 11 -9.30 -17.40 10.83
C GLY A 11 -7.99 -16.59 10.67
N MET A 12 -7.31 -16.30 11.77
CA MET A 12 -6.03 -15.58 11.75
C MET A 12 -4.95 -16.35 10.97
N LEU A 13 -4.82 -17.66 11.19
CA LEU A 13 -3.85 -18.51 10.49
C LEU A 13 -4.17 -18.59 8.99
N THR A 14 -5.43 -18.71 8.62
CA THR A 14 -5.86 -18.74 7.22
C THR A 14 -5.53 -17.44 6.50
N VAL A 15 -5.86 -16.29 7.11
CA VAL A 15 -5.53 -14.97 6.56
C VAL A 15 -4.01 -14.78 6.45
N ALA A 16 -3.26 -15.19 7.47
CA ALA A 16 -1.80 -15.10 7.43
C ALA A 16 -1.20 -15.96 6.31
N LEU A 17 -1.69 -17.19 6.14
CA LEU A 17 -1.26 -18.08 5.06
C LEU A 17 -1.57 -17.48 3.68
N PHE A 18 -2.79 -16.99 3.46
CA PHE A 18 -3.17 -16.35 2.20
C PHE A 18 -2.35 -15.10 1.90
N ALA A 19 -2.09 -14.27 2.92
CA ALA A 19 -1.23 -13.09 2.77
C ALA A 19 0.22 -13.46 2.41
N ILE A 20 0.75 -14.54 2.99
CA ILE A 20 2.09 -15.05 2.65
C ILE A 20 2.12 -15.56 1.20
N LEU A 21 1.12 -16.35 0.79
CA LEU A 21 1.01 -16.84 -0.59
C LEU A 21 0.92 -15.68 -1.59
N GLY A 22 0.11 -14.65 -1.29
CA GLY A 22 0.01 -13.45 -2.11
C GLY A 22 1.35 -12.71 -2.24
N ARG A 23 2.11 -12.61 -1.15
CA ARG A 23 3.44 -11.98 -1.16
C ARG A 23 4.46 -12.79 -1.96
N ILE A 24 4.43 -14.12 -1.84
CA ILE A 24 5.28 -15.01 -2.63
C ILE A 24 4.96 -14.88 -4.13
N ALA A 25 3.68 -14.89 -4.49
CA ALA A 25 3.25 -14.68 -5.88
C ALA A 25 3.69 -13.31 -6.42
N GLY A 26 3.54 -12.25 -5.61
CA GLY A 26 4.01 -10.91 -5.94
C GLY A 26 5.53 -10.84 -6.13
N ALA A 27 6.29 -11.46 -5.24
CA ALA A 27 7.74 -11.54 -5.35
C ALA A 27 8.18 -12.33 -6.60
N ALA A 28 7.56 -13.49 -6.86
CA ALA A 28 7.85 -14.30 -8.04
C ALA A 28 7.56 -13.55 -9.35
N LYS A 29 6.46 -12.78 -9.38
CA LYS A 29 6.15 -11.89 -10.51
C LYS A 29 7.26 -10.86 -10.74
N GLU A 30 7.72 -10.18 -9.70
CA GLU A 30 8.79 -9.18 -9.82
C GLU A 30 10.13 -9.82 -10.25
N MET A 31 10.42 -11.02 -9.72
CA MET A 31 11.60 -11.79 -10.15
C MET A 31 11.53 -12.16 -11.64
N ALA A 32 10.34 -12.54 -12.14
CA ALA A 32 10.15 -12.86 -13.55
C ALA A 32 10.30 -11.61 -14.44
N ILE A 33 9.74 -10.47 -14.01
CA ILE A 33 9.90 -9.19 -14.73
C ILE A 33 11.38 -8.80 -14.76
N ALA A 34 12.09 -8.87 -13.64
CA ALA A 34 13.52 -8.59 -13.57
C ALA A 34 14.34 -9.54 -14.45
N TRP A 35 14.02 -10.85 -14.42
CA TRP A 35 14.67 -11.86 -15.28
C TRP A 35 14.50 -11.56 -16.77
N ARG A 36 13.32 -11.12 -17.17
CA ARG A 36 12.99 -10.92 -18.59
C ARG A 36 13.45 -9.58 -19.14
N PHE A 37 13.31 -8.52 -18.36
CA PHE A 37 13.45 -7.14 -18.81
C PHE A 37 14.59 -6.37 -18.11
N GLY A 38 15.13 -6.90 -17.00
CA GLY A 38 16.21 -6.26 -16.23
C GLY A 38 15.85 -4.89 -15.68
N VAL A 39 16.84 -4.01 -15.66
CA VAL A 39 16.70 -2.58 -15.40
C VAL A 39 16.75 -1.86 -16.75
N SER A 40 15.62 -1.33 -17.22
CA SER A 40 15.50 -0.77 -18.56
C SER A 40 14.50 0.38 -18.64
N ASN A 41 14.61 1.18 -19.71
CA ASN A 41 13.64 2.23 -20.04
C ASN A 41 12.21 1.69 -20.18
N GLU A 42 12.06 0.49 -20.70
CA GLU A 42 10.76 -0.16 -20.89
C GLU A 42 10.10 -0.48 -19.55
N VAL A 43 10.86 -1.03 -18.60
CA VAL A 43 10.37 -1.33 -17.25
C VAL A 43 10.07 -0.04 -16.49
N ASP A 44 10.88 1.00 -16.62
CA ASP A 44 10.61 2.31 -16.03
C ASP A 44 9.28 2.88 -16.53
N GLY A 45 9.06 2.85 -17.85
CA GLY A 45 7.82 3.30 -18.47
C GLY A 45 6.61 2.49 -17.99
N TYR A 46 6.73 1.16 -17.96
CA TYR A 46 5.69 0.28 -17.46
C TYR A 46 5.39 0.52 -15.97
N MET A 47 6.41 0.59 -15.11
CA MET A 47 6.21 0.79 -13.67
C MET A 47 5.53 2.13 -13.39
N PHE A 48 5.95 3.19 -14.09
CA PHE A 48 5.35 4.50 -13.94
C PHE A 48 3.86 4.50 -14.34
N ALA A 49 3.55 4.04 -15.55
CA ALA A 49 2.18 3.99 -16.06
C ALA A 49 1.29 3.07 -15.20
N ASN A 50 1.77 1.87 -14.84
CA ASN A 50 1.03 0.93 -14.01
C ASN A 50 0.72 1.49 -12.62
N ASN A 51 1.69 2.14 -11.97
CA ASN A 51 1.47 2.73 -10.66
C ASN A 51 0.46 3.89 -10.71
N LEU A 52 0.52 4.72 -11.76
CA LEU A 52 -0.42 5.82 -11.95
C LEU A 52 -1.84 5.31 -12.18
N VAL A 53 -2.00 4.30 -13.04
CA VAL A 53 -3.29 3.66 -13.35
C VAL A 53 -3.88 2.91 -12.16
N ALA A 54 -3.04 2.35 -11.28
CA ALA A 54 -3.50 1.62 -10.10
C ALA A 54 -4.01 2.51 -8.95
N LEU A 55 -3.70 3.82 -8.95
CA LEU A 55 -4.05 4.74 -7.86
C LEU A 55 -5.54 4.83 -7.56
N PRO A 56 -6.45 5.00 -8.55
CA PRO A 56 -7.88 5.11 -8.26
C PRO A 56 -8.42 3.87 -7.54
N ALA A 57 -7.96 2.68 -7.95
CA ALA A 57 -8.37 1.42 -7.35
C ALA A 57 -7.83 1.28 -5.91
N ALA A 58 -6.57 1.63 -5.68
CA ALA A 58 -5.96 1.60 -4.35
C ALA A 58 -6.64 2.58 -3.39
N LEU A 59 -6.96 3.78 -3.85
CA LEU A 59 -7.70 4.78 -3.09
C LEU A 59 -9.10 4.27 -2.73
N LEU A 60 -9.86 3.79 -3.71
CA LEU A 60 -11.21 3.31 -3.50
C LEU A 60 -11.24 2.12 -2.52
N PHE A 61 -10.33 1.14 -2.68
CA PHE A 61 -10.24 0.00 -1.76
C PHE A 61 -9.97 0.44 -0.33
N SER A 62 -9.00 1.32 -0.13
CA SER A 62 -8.65 1.82 1.21
C SER A 62 -9.79 2.57 1.88
N VAL A 63 -10.45 3.43 1.12
CA VAL A 63 -11.58 4.23 1.61
C VAL A 63 -12.78 3.33 1.93
N LEU A 64 -13.13 2.42 1.02
CA LEU A 64 -14.24 1.49 1.24
C LEU A 64 -13.96 0.55 2.42
N SER A 65 -12.75 0.02 2.53
CA SER A 65 -12.38 -0.86 3.65
C SER A 65 -12.49 -0.14 5.00
N ALA A 66 -12.06 1.12 5.07
CA ALA A 66 -12.14 1.91 6.30
C ALA A 66 -13.57 2.28 6.70
N THR A 67 -14.47 2.46 5.72
CA THR A 67 -15.84 2.94 5.95
C THR A 67 -16.87 1.81 5.98
N MET A 68 -16.74 0.79 5.10
CA MET A 68 -17.71 -0.30 4.99
C MET A 68 -17.65 -1.29 6.14
N ILE A 69 -16.44 -1.60 6.65
CA ILE A 69 -16.30 -2.58 7.73
C ILE A 69 -17.10 -2.16 8.97
N PRO A 70 -16.98 -0.94 9.51
CA PRO A 70 -17.80 -0.51 10.65
C PRO A 70 -19.31 -0.48 10.35
N LEU A 71 -19.68 -0.11 9.11
CA LEU A 71 -21.08 -0.06 8.70
C LEU A 71 -21.73 -1.43 8.63
N VAL A 72 -21.05 -2.41 8.07
CA VAL A 72 -21.60 -3.77 7.84
C VAL A 72 -21.51 -4.63 9.09
N VAL A 73 -20.37 -4.62 9.80
CA VAL A 73 -20.15 -5.47 10.98
C VAL A 73 -21.00 -5.05 12.18
N GLY A 74 -21.27 -3.75 12.32
CA GLY A 74 -22.05 -3.24 13.46
C GLY A 74 -23.59 -3.35 13.31
N TRP A 75 -24.13 -3.72 12.10
CA TRP A 75 -25.53 -3.41 11.82
C TRP A 75 -26.39 -4.43 11.04
N PRO A 76 -26.09 -5.74 10.98
CA PRO A 76 -26.85 -6.70 10.17
C PRO A 76 -28.35 -6.75 10.53
N GLN A 77 -28.72 -6.52 11.80
CA GLN A 77 -30.09 -6.66 12.29
C GLN A 77 -30.95 -5.39 12.17
N ARG A 78 -30.32 -4.21 11.98
CA ARG A 78 -31.04 -2.92 11.92
C ARG A 78 -31.36 -2.43 10.51
N TRP A 79 -30.69 -2.92 9.47
CA TRP A 79 -30.65 -2.26 8.16
C TRP A 79 -30.85 -3.20 6.95
N GLY A 80 -31.35 -4.43 7.12
CA GLY A 80 -31.45 -5.46 6.08
C GLY A 80 -31.78 -4.92 4.67
N ASP A 81 -32.98 -4.37 4.48
CA ASP A 81 -33.43 -3.85 3.17
C ASP A 81 -32.68 -2.59 2.73
N LYS A 82 -32.31 -1.73 3.69
CA LYS A 82 -31.57 -0.49 3.42
C LYS A 82 -30.12 -0.75 3.02
N LEU A 83 -29.53 -1.82 3.54
CA LEU A 83 -28.18 -2.24 3.17
C LEU A 83 -28.13 -2.77 1.74
N ALA A 84 -29.15 -3.51 1.30
CA ALA A 84 -29.24 -4.01 -0.08
C ALA A 84 -29.42 -2.86 -1.08
N ALA A 85 -30.21 -1.85 -0.74
CA ALA A 85 -30.39 -0.64 -1.53
C ALA A 85 -29.09 0.16 -1.63
N PHE A 86 -28.41 0.35 -0.52
CA PHE A 86 -27.10 1.01 -0.47
C PHE A 86 -26.05 0.27 -1.32
N ALA A 87 -26.02 -1.06 -1.23
CA ALA A 87 -25.13 -1.90 -2.03
C ALA A 87 -25.35 -1.72 -3.53
N SER A 88 -26.62 -1.72 -3.98
CA SER A 88 -26.93 -1.53 -5.41
C SER A 88 -26.54 -0.12 -5.89
N GLN A 89 -26.79 0.91 -5.10
CA GLN A 89 -26.36 2.28 -5.42
C GLN A 89 -24.83 2.40 -5.45
N LEU A 90 -24.13 1.74 -4.54
CA LEU A 90 -22.67 1.74 -4.50
C LEU A 90 -22.06 1.01 -5.71
N ILE A 91 -22.71 -0.07 -6.20
CA ILE A 91 -22.32 -0.75 -7.44
C ILE A 91 -22.47 0.20 -8.63
N VAL A 92 -23.63 0.85 -8.78
CA VAL A 92 -23.87 1.82 -9.86
C VAL A 92 -22.86 2.97 -9.79
N PHE A 93 -22.65 3.52 -8.61
CA PHE A 93 -21.63 4.55 -8.39
C PHE A 93 -20.23 4.09 -8.81
N THR A 94 -19.85 2.87 -8.46
CA THR A 94 -18.53 2.32 -8.82
C THR A 94 -18.39 2.09 -10.32
N ILE A 95 -19.47 1.66 -11.00
CA ILE A 95 -19.48 1.52 -12.46
C ILE A 95 -19.34 2.89 -13.13
N VAL A 96 -20.10 3.88 -12.69
CA VAL A 96 -19.99 5.27 -13.20
C VAL A 96 -18.59 5.82 -12.96
N LEU A 97 -18.06 5.62 -11.74
CA LEU A 97 -16.69 6.03 -11.40
C LEU A 97 -15.66 5.29 -12.27
N GLY A 98 -15.93 4.03 -12.65
CA GLY A 98 -15.10 3.25 -13.56
C GLY A 98 -15.05 3.84 -14.96
N VAL A 99 -16.20 4.22 -15.50
CA VAL A 99 -16.30 4.85 -16.83
C VAL A 99 -15.66 6.24 -16.81
N VAL A 100 -15.99 7.07 -15.82
CA VAL A 100 -15.40 8.40 -15.69
C VAL A 100 -13.90 8.31 -15.42
N GLY A 101 -13.48 7.37 -14.57
CA GLY A 101 -12.07 7.13 -14.26
C GLY A 101 -11.27 6.64 -15.48
N LEU A 102 -11.86 5.79 -16.33
CA LEU A 102 -11.26 5.36 -17.59
C LEU A 102 -11.09 6.56 -18.55
N ALA A 103 -12.15 7.36 -18.74
CA ALA A 103 -12.09 8.55 -19.61
C ALA A 103 -11.07 9.58 -19.08
N PHE A 104 -11.05 9.81 -17.77
CA PHE A 104 -10.05 10.67 -17.14
C PHE A 104 -8.63 10.13 -17.28
N ALA A 105 -8.41 8.84 -17.06
CA ALA A 105 -7.10 8.21 -17.22
C ALA A 105 -6.63 8.25 -18.69
N ALA A 106 -7.51 8.02 -19.64
CA ALA A 106 -7.22 8.10 -21.08
C ALA A 106 -6.77 9.50 -21.52
N TRP A 107 -7.25 10.53 -20.85
CA TRP A 107 -6.82 11.91 -21.08
C TRP A 107 -5.60 12.29 -20.23
N ALA A 108 -5.64 12.03 -18.93
CA ALA A 108 -4.67 12.55 -17.96
C ALA A 108 -3.34 11.83 -18.03
N VAL A 109 -3.33 10.48 -18.21
CA VAL A 109 -2.09 9.70 -18.16
C VAL A 109 -1.18 10.04 -19.35
N PRO A 110 -1.63 10.01 -20.60
CA PRO A 110 -0.79 10.41 -21.74
C PRO A 110 -0.39 11.89 -21.68
N SER A 111 -1.30 12.77 -21.25
CA SER A 111 -1.01 14.20 -21.10
C SER A 111 0.08 14.48 -20.08
N LEU A 112 0.05 13.74 -18.96
CA LEU A 112 1.08 13.85 -17.91
C LEU A 112 2.42 13.31 -18.43
N ILE A 113 2.45 12.13 -19.03
CA ILE A 113 3.67 11.50 -19.54
C ILE A 113 4.29 12.35 -20.66
N GLY A 114 3.48 12.87 -21.59
CA GLY A 114 3.93 13.73 -22.68
C GLY A 114 4.33 15.14 -22.26
N SER A 115 4.01 15.54 -21.00
CA SER A 115 4.36 16.87 -20.53
C SER A 115 5.86 16.97 -20.22
N GLN A 116 6.48 18.08 -20.66
CA GLN A 116 7.87 18.38 -20.27
C GLN A 116 8.06 18.56 -18.75
N ALA A 117 6.96 18.83 -18.04
CA ALA A 117 6.97 18.97 -16.59
C ALA A 117 7.41 17.70 -15.85
N LEU A 118 7.18 16.51 -16.45
CA LEU A 118 7.61 15.24 -15.88
C LEU A 118 9.13 15.05 -15.98
N GLY A 119 9.78 15.57 -17.04
CA GLY A 119 11.23 15.47 -17.25
C GLY A 119 11.76 14.04 -17.38
N MET A 120 10.90 13.10 -17.78
CA MET A 120 11.25 11.68 -17.97
C MET A 120 12.16 11.52 -19.20
N PRO A 121 13.16 10.61 -19.18
CA PRO A 121 13.94 10.25 -20.35
C PRO A 121 13.04 9.86 -21.52
N ALA A 122 13.36 10.34 -22.74
CA ALA A 122 12.50 10.17 -23.92
C ALA A 122 12.12 8.71 -24.21
N ALA A 123 13.09 7.77 -24.03
CA ALA A 123 12.84 6.35 -24.25
C ALA A 123 11.88 5.75 -23.20
N SER A 124 12.01 6.14 -21.93
CA SER A 124 11.10 5.70 -20.86
C SER A 124 9.71 6.33 -21.04
N ALA A 125 9.62 7.59 -21.46
CA ALA A 125 8.36 8.25 -21.75
C ALA A 125 7.64 7.61 -22.95
N ALA A 126 8.35 7.27 -24.01
CA ALA A 126 7.79 6.56 -25.17
C ALA A 126 7.24 5.18 -24.76
N ALA A 127 8.01 4.41 -23.97
CA ALA A 127 7.55 3.14 -23.44
C ALA A 127 6.30 3.31 -22.53
N ALA A 128 6.30 4.31 -21.67
CA ALA A 128 5.17 4.61 -20.78
C ALA A 128 3.91 4.96 -21.57
N LEU A 129 4.00 5.75 -22.65
CA LEU A 129 2.87 6.09 -23.53
C LEU A 129 2.29 4.83 -24.19
N ILE A 130 3.14 3.99 -24.79
CA ILE A 130 2.71 2.75 -25.45
C ILE A 130 1.93 1.84 -24.47
N VAL A 131 2.46 1.64 -23.28
CA VAL A 131 1.80 0.74 -22.31
C VAL A 131 0.61 1.39 -21.62
N SER A 132 0.56 2.72 -21.50
CA SER A 132 -0.54 3.43 -20.85
C SER A 132 -1.86 3.24 -21.59
N ASP A 133 -1.85 3.24 -22.93
CA ASP A 133 -3.04 3.03 -23.76
C ASP A 133 -3.72 1.68 -23.49
N LEU A 134 -2.95 0.71 -23.02
CA LEU A 134 -3.46 -0.59 -22.60
C LEU A 134 -3.83 -0.60 -21.12
N LEU A 135 -2.93 -0.13 -20.26
CA LEU A 135 -3.09 -0.20 -18.81
C LEU A 135 -4.29 0.57 -18.28
N ILE A 136 -4.74 1.64 -18.97
CA ILE A 136 -5.95 2.39 -18.57
C ILE A 136 -7.19 1.48 -18.47
N TRP A 137 -7.27 0.40 -19.25
CA TRP A 137 -8.36 -0.58 -19.17
C TRP A 137 -8.37 -1.36 -17.84
N ALA A 138 -7.28 -1.35 -17.07
CA ALA A 138 -7.25 -1.91 -15.74
C ALA A 138 -7.97 -1.03 -14.71
N VAL A 139 -8.25 0.26 -15.01
CA VAL A 139 -8.94 1.19 -14.08
C VAL A 139 -10.32 0.68 -13.69
N PRO A 140 -11.26 0.42 -14.62
CA PRO A 140 -12.59 -0.07 -14.26
C PRO A 140 -12.53 -1.43 -13.56
N ALA A 141 -11.66 -2.35 -14.00
CA ALA A 141 -11.47 -3.64 -13.36
C ALA A 141 -10.97 -3.49 -11.92
N GLY A 142 -10.00 -2.60 -11.70
CA GLY A 142 -9.46 -2.30 -10.37
C GLY A 142 -10.51 -1.69 -9.43
N LEU A 143 -11.35 -0.78 -9.92
CA LEU A 143 -12.42 -0.17 -9.12
C LEU A 143 -13.50 -1.20 -8.73
N ILE A 144 -13.90 -2.06 -9.67
CA ILE A 144 -14.82 -3.17 -9.40
C ILE A 144 -14.23 -4.16 -8.39
N SER A 145 -12.95 -4.53 -8.54
CA SER A 145 -12.25 -5.39 -7.59
C SER A 145 -12.21 -4.77 -6.20
N SER A 146 -11.96 -3.47 -6.12
CA SER A 146 -11.87 -2.73 -4.86
C SER A 146 -13.19 -2.74 -4.10
N LEU A 147 -14.31 -2.52 -4.78
CA LEU A 147 -15.63 -2.62 -4.19
C LEU A 147 -15.93 -4.05 -3.73
N ALA A 148 -15.70 -5.03 -4.60
CA ALA A 148 -15.98 -6.44 -4.30
C ALA A 148 -15.13 -6.95 -3.13
N ALA A 149 -13.84 -6.59 -3.10
CA ALA A 149 -12.92 -6.93 -2.03
C ALA A 149 -13.32 -6.30 -0.69
N ALA A 150 -13.66 -5.01 -0.68
CA ALA A 150 -14.12 -4.32 0.53
C ALA A 150 -15.43 -4.93 1.06
N TRP A 151 -16.34 -5.34 0.17
CA TRP A 151 -17.58 -5.99 0.57
C TRP A 151 -17.35 -7.38 1.15
N LEU A 152 -16.48 -8.21 0.53
CA LEU A 152 -16.10 -9.52 1.06
C LEU A 152 -15.45 -9.40 2.44
N LEU A 153 -14.59 -8.42 2.61
CA LEU A 153 -13.92 -8.14 3.87
C LEU A 153 -14.92 -7.72 4.96
N ALA A 154 -15.87 -6.85 4.63
CA ALA A 154 -16.95 -6.43 5.52
C ALA A 154 -17.89 -7.61 5.89
N ALA A 155 -18.10 -8.56 4.96
CA ALA A 155 -18.83 -9.80 5.21
C ALA A 155 -17.99 -10.86 5.95
N ASN A 156 -16.82 -10.50 6.49
CA ASN A 156 -15.89 -11.41 7.20
C ASN A 156 -15.42 -12.61 6.34
N ARG A 157 -15.37 -12.43 5.00
CA ARG A 157 -14.89 -13.44 4.06
C ARG A 157 -13.46 -13.13 3.65
N HIS A 158 -12.51 -13.77 4.31
CA HIS A 158 -11.08 -13.55 4.12
C HIS A 158 -10.49 -14.17 2.85
N ILE A 159 -11.30 -14.86 2.04
CA ILE A 159 -10.88 -15.45 0.77
C ILE A 159 -10.39 -14.39 -0.23
N ASN A 160 -10.82 -13.13 -0.07
CA ASN A 160 -10.31 -12.00 -0.81
C ASN A 160 -8.76 -11.94 -0.79
N THR A 161 -8.15 -12.16 0.39
CA THR A 161 -6.68 -12.10 0.56
C THR A 161 -5.96 -13.15 -0.30
N LEU A 162 -6.58 -14.31 -0.56
CA LEU A 162 -6.04 -15.31 -1.49
C LEU A 162 -6.12 -14.81 -2.94
N PHE A 163 -7.25 -14.22 -3.31
CA PHE A 163 -7.47 -13.75 -4.68
C PHE A 163 -6.62 -12.53 -5.05
N GLU A 164 -6.09 -11.79 -4.08
CA GLU A 164 -5.08 -10.74 -4.31
C GLU A 164 -3.80 -11.27 -5.00
N ALA A 165 -3.53 -12.58 -4.90
CA ALA A 165 -2.44 -13.22 -5.61
C ALA A 165 -2.70 -13.42 -7.12
N LEU A 166 -3.97 -13.47 -7.56
CA LEU A 166 -4.34 -13.82 -8.94
C LEU A 166 -3.69 -12.92 -10.01
N PRO A 167 -3.74 -11.59 -9.91
CA PRO A 167 -3.08 -10.74 -10.90
C PRO A 167 -1.58 -11.03 -11.00
N ALA A 168 -0.92 -11.23 -9.86
CA ALA A 168 0.51 -11.54 -9.83
C ALA A 168 0.83 -12.89 -10.49
N LEU A 169 0.00 -13.91 -10.26
CA LEU A 169 0.18 -15.25 -10.87
C LEU A 169 -0.07 -15.21 -12.38
N ILE A 170 -1.06 -14.44 -12.84
CA ILE A 170 -1.37 -14.29 -14.27
C ILE A 170 -0.22 -13.57 -14.96
N ILE A 171 0.28 -12.46 -14.40
CA ILE A 171 1.43 -11.75 -14.93
C ILE A 171 2.66 -12.67 -14.95
N LEU A 172 2.92 -13.40 -13.87
CA LEU A 172 4.01 -14.36 -13.78
C LEU A 172 3.93 -15.40 -14.90
N GLY A 173 2.76 -16.04 -15.07
CA GLY A 173 2.54 -17.02 -16.12
C GLY A 173 2.73 -16.43 -17.53
N CYS A 174 2.20 -15.25 -17.79
CA CYS A 174 2.37 -14.57 -19.07
C CYS A 174 3.83 -14.20 -19.34
N VAL A 175 4.56 -13.69 -18.33
CA VAL A 175 5.98 -13.34 -18.50
C VAL A 175 6.84 -14.57 -18.79
N LEU A 176 6.58 -15.68 -18.12
CA LEU A 176 7.36 -16.91 -18.31
C LEU A 176 7.05 -17.59 -19.65
N LEU A 177 5.82 -17.54 -20.14
CA LEU A 177 5.38 -18.33 -21.30
C LEU A 177 5.32 -17.53 -22.61
N PHE A 178 4.91 -16.26 -22.55
CA PHE A 178 4.51 -15.51 -23.73
C PHE A 178 5.17 -14.14 -23.91
N ALA A 179 5.56 -13.46 -22.82
CA ALA A 179 6.01 -12.07 -22.92
C ALA A 179 7.38 -11.98 -23.60
N LYS A 180 7.37 -11.43 -24.81
CA LYS A 180 8.57 -11.09 -25.57
C LYS A 180 8.92 -9.60 -25.45
N ASP A 181 7.92 -8.77 -25.17
CA ASP A 181 8.00 -7.33 -25.11
C ASP A 181 7.17 -6.76 -23.95
N ILE A 182 7.30 -5.46 -23.72
CA ILE A 182 6.62 -4.74 -22.64
C ILE A 182 5.11 -4.63 -22.85
N VAL A 183 4.65 -4.73 -24.11
CA VAL A 183 3.23 -4.69 -24.48
C VAL A 183 2.53 -5.96 -23.98
N ALA A 184 3.19 -7.12 -24.12
CA ALA A 184 2.67 -8.36 -23.58
C ALA A 184 2.56 -8.32 -22.03
N LEU A 185 3.49 -7.66 -21.34
CA LEU A 185 3.40 -7.42 -19.91
C LEU A 185 2.22 -6.53 -19.54
N ALA A 186 1.96 -5.46 -20.32
CA ALA A 186 0.81 -4.59 -20.11
C ALA A 186 -0.52 -5.35 -20.30
N TRP A 187 -0.64 -6.17 -21.35
CA TRP A 187 -1.81 -7.05 -21.54
C TRP A 187 -1.99 -8.04 -20.39
N ALA A 188 -0.92 -8.67 -19.93
CA ALA A 188 -0.97 -9.57 -18.79
C ALA A 188 -1.52 -8.88 -17.53
N THR A 189 -1.16 -7.61 -17.32
CA THR A 189 -1.65 -6.80 -16.21
C THR A 189 -3.14 -6.50 -16.34
N VAL A 190 -3.61 -6.11 -17.51
CA VAL A 190 -5.04 -5.84 -17.77
C VAL A 190 -5.88 -7.10 -17.63
N ILE A 191 -5.43 -8.21 -18.24
CA ILE A 191 -6.11 -9.52 -18.12
C ILE A 191 -6.13 -9.96 -16.66
N GLY A 192 -5.02 -9.83 -15.95
CA GLY A 192 -4.93 -10.15 -14.52
C GLY A 192 -5.90 -9.36 -13.67
N ALA A 193 -6.02 -8.05 -13.90
CA ALA A 193 -6.99 -7.19 -13.23
C ALA A 193 -8.43 -7.58 -13.57
N GLY A 194 -8.72 -7.87 -14.83
CA GLY A 194 -10.05 -8.31 -15.31
C GLY A 194 -10.48 -9.64 -14.68
N ILE A 195 -9.60 -10.64 -14.68
CA ILE A 195 -9.88 -11.96 -14.06
C ILE A 195 -10.06 -11.80 -12.55
N HIS A 196 -9.24 -11.00 -11.89
CA HIS A 196 -9.39 -10.72 -10.46
C HIS A 196 -10.76 -10.10 -10.15
N ALA A 197 -11.18 -9.08 -10.91
CA ALA A 197 -12.49 -8.47 -10.77
C ALA A 197 -13.62 -9.49 -10.97
N LEU A 198 -13.52 -10.30 -12.02
CA LEU A 198 -14.50 -11.35 -12.32
C LEU A 198 -14.64 -12.37 -11.19
N VAL A 199 -13.51 -12.89 -10.69
CA VAL A 199 -13.50 -13.88 -9.60
C VAL A 199 -14.11 -13.30 -8.32
N LEU A 200 -13.80 -12.06 -7.97
CA LEU A 200 -14.37 -11.42 -6.80
C LEU A 200 -15.88 -11.18 -6.96
N VAL A 201 -16.34 -10.72 -8.11
CA VAL A 201 -17.77 -10.52 -8.40
C VAL A 201 -18.53 -11.85 -8.39
N VAL A 202 -17.96 -12.90 -8.98
CA VAL A 202 -18.56 -14.25 -8.94
C VAL A 202 -18.64 -14.75 -7.49
N THR A 203 -17.59 -14.56 -6.71
CA THR A 203 -17.58 -14.95 -5.29
C THR A 203 -18.67 -14.24 -4.49
N LEU A 204 -18.95 -12.97 -4.79
CA LEU A 204 -20.06 -12.22 -4.17
C LEU A 204 -21.43 -12.82 -4.48
N LYS A 205 -21.63 -13.43 -5.66
CA LYS A 205 -22.91 -14.08 -6.02
C LYS A 205 -23.21 -15.32 -5.18
N PHE A 206 -22.20 -15.95 -4.61
CA PHE A 206 -22.35 -17.12 -3.72
C PHE A 206 -22.55 -16.72 -2.23
N LEU A 207 -22.57 -15.43 -1.90
CA LEU A 207 -23.01 -14.99 -0.59
C LEU A 207 -24.54 -15.20 -0.46
N PRO A 208 -25.05 -15.64 0.71
CA PRO A 208 -26.48 -15.75 0.94
C PRO A 208 -27.14 -14.41 0.66
N ARG A 209 -27.98 -14.37 -0.34
CA ARG A 209 -28.82 -13.21 -0.61
C ARG A 209 -30.01 -13.29 0.34
N GLU A 210 -30.00 -12.50 1.39
CA GLU A 210 -31.26 -12.08 2.00
C GLU A 210 -32.04 -11.34 0.92
N ARG A 211 -33.32 -11.71 0.73
CA ARG A 211 -34.16 -11.29 -0.41
C ARG A 211 -34.07 -9.79 -0.61
N LEU A 212 -33.61 -9.39 -1.79
CA LEU A 212 -33.58 -8.01 -2.24
C LEU A 212 -35.03 -7.52 -2.38
N HIS A 213 -35.53 -6.81 -1.39
CA HIS A 213 -36.76 -6.04 -1.50
C HIS A 213 -36.46 -4.69 -2.17
N PRO A 214 -37.44 -4.10 -2.88
CA PRO A 214 -37.23 -2.82 -3.57
C PRO A 214 -36.77 -1.73 -2.58
N PRO A 215 -35.87 -0.85 -3.01
CA PRO A 215 -35.11 0.03 -2.11
C PRO A 215 -35.97 1.13 -1.49
N ALA A 216 -36.08 1.12 -0.16
CA ALA A 216 -36.33 2.36 0.55
C ALA A 216 -35.07 3.28 0.46
N PRO A 217 -35.20 4.59 0.32
CA PRO A 217 -34.07 5.48 0.10
C PRO A 217 -33.04 5.37 1.23
N GLY A 218 -31.82 4.96 0.85
CA GLY A 218 -30.68 4.77 1.76
C GLY A 218 -30.03 6.07 2.25
N ALA A 219 -30.75 7.19 2.22
CA ALA A 219 -30.24 8.52 2.56
C ALA A 219 -29.52 8.60 3.92
N ALA A 220 -30.00 7.85 4.91
CA ALA A 220 -29.34 7.81 6.23
C ALA A 220 -27.98 7.09 6.20
N LEU A 221 -27.83 6.03 5.40
CA LEU A 221 -26.56 5.30 5.24
C LEU A 221 -25.55 6.12 4.47
N TRP A 222 -25.98 6.86 3.45
CA TRP A 222 -25.12 7.80 2.73
C TRP A 222 -24.60 8.92 3.64
N GLY A 223 -25.42 9.46 4.52
CA GLY A 223 -24.99 10.48 5.49
C GLY A 223 -23.89 9.99 6.42
N ILE A 224 -24.01 8.76 6.94
CA ILE A 224 -22.99 8.15 7.80
C ILE A 224 -21.74 7.79 7.00
N PHE A 225 -21.92 7.23 5.81
CA PHE A 225 -20.82 6.90 4.90
C PHE A 225 -20.02 8.15 4.54
N LEU A 226 -20.66 9.20 4.06
CA LEU A 226 -20.01 10.47 3.69
C LEU A 226 -19.38 11.16 4.90
N GLY A 227 -20.00 11.10 6.07
CA GLY A 227 -19.44 11.66 7.31
C GLY A 227 -18.15 10.99 7.77
N SER A 228 -18.02 9.67 7.53
CA SER A 228 -16.78 8.92 7.83
C SER A 228 -15.72 9.03 6.73
N LEU A 229 -16.12 9.43 5.53
CA LEU A 229 -15.30 9.44 4.34
C LEU A 229 -14.17 10.49 4.41
N GLY A 230 -14.47 11.68 4.94
CA GLY A 230 -13.54 12.82 4.86
C GLY A 230 -12.17 12.56 5.49
N ILE A 231 -12.14 12.05 6.71
CA ILE A 231 -10.87 11.76 7.42
C ILE A 231 -10.14 10.57 6.80
N ALA A 232 -10.88 9.51 6.43
CA ALA A 232 -10.30 8.33 5.82
C ALA A 232 -9.68 8.65 4.45
N VAL A 233 -10.38 9.42 3.61
CA VAL A 233 -9.89 9.88 2.30
C VAL A 233 -8.66 10.76 2.47
N ALA A 234 -8.67 11.73 3.36
CA ALA A 234 -7.52 12.62 3.57
C ALA A 234 -6.26 11.86 3.97
N ALA A 235 -6.37 10.90 4.89
CA ALA A 235 -5.26 10.07 5.31
C ALA A 235 -4.72 9.18 4.17
N GLN A 236 -5.61 8.61 3.35
CA GLN A 236 -5.22 7.75 2.23
C GLN A 236 -4.60 8.54 1.07
N ILE A 237 -5.14 9.72 0.76
CA ILE A 237 -4.54 10.62 -0.24
C ILE A 237 -3.11 10.96 0.17
N LEU A 238 -2.87 11.31 1.43
CA LEU A 238 -1.54 11.66 1.91
C LEU A 238 -0.55 10.50 1.75
N MET A 239 -0.98 9.29 2.07
CA MET A 239 -0.16 8.08 1.91
C MET A 239 0.13 7.76 0.43
N LEU A 240 -0.86 7.87 -0.45
CA LEU A 240 -0.69 7.62 -1.89
C LEU A 240 0.18 8.69 -2.55
N LEU A 241 0.01 9.97 -2.17
CA LEU A 241 0.85 11.07 -2.66
C LEU A 241 2.32 10.87 -2.31
N THR A 242 2.64 10.27 -1.16
CA THR A 242 4.03 9.96 -0.80
C THR A 242 4.69 9.04 -1.83
N ASN A 243 3.99 7.98 -2.25
CA ASN A 243 4.49 7.06 -3.27
C ASN A 243 4.59 7.72 -4.65
N LEU A 244 3.62 8.57 -5.00
CA LEU A 244 3.64 9.33 -6.26
C LEU A 244 4.82 10.29 -6.34
N ILE A 245 5.15 10.96 -5.25
CA ILE A 245 6.29 11.86 -5.17
C ILE A 245 7.57 11.11 -5.50
N ASP A 246 7.77 9.93 -4.89
CA ASP A 246 8.94 9.11 -5.16
C ASP A 246 9.07 8.74 -6.64
N GLN A 247 7.97 8.35 -7.26
CA GLN A 247 7.93 7.98 -8.67
C GLN A 247 8.15 9.18 -9.58
N PHE A 248 7.52 10.32 -9.26
CA PHE A 248 7.67 11.55 -10.02
C PHE A 248 9.12 12.04 -10.01
N PHE A 249 9.77 12.01 -8.88
CA PHE A 249 11.16 12.40 -8.77
C PHE A 249 12.12 11.37 -9.38
N ALA A 250 11.85 10.05 -9.20
CA ALA A 250 12.66 9.01 -9.80
C ALA A 250 12.54 9.00 -11.33
N ALA A 251 11.36 9.31 -11.89
CA ALA A 251 11.14 9.40 -13.33
C ALA A 251 11.98 10.46 -14.03
N ARG A 252 12.41 11.50 -13.30
CA ARG A 252 13.27 12.60 -13.83
C ARG A 252 14.76 12.26 -13.86
N LEU A 253 15.14 11.15 -13.23
CA LEU A 253 16.52 10.71 -13.18
C LEU A 253 16.91 9.90 -14.42
N ALA A 254 18.12 9.37 -14.42
CA ALA A 254 18.60 8.53 -15.50
C ALA A 254 17.72 7.30 -15.73
N ALA A 255 17.77 6.79 -16.94
CA ALA A 255 17.11 5.54 -17.32
C ALA A 255 17.44 4.40 -16.33
N GLY A 256 16.44 3.59 -15.99
CA GLY A 256 16.56 2.53 -14.99
C GLY A 256 16.31 2.98 -13.54
N SER A 257 16.19 4.28 -13.26
CA SER A 257 16.03 4.76 -11.87
C SER A 257 14.72 4.33 -11.24
N LEU A 258 13.62 4.30 -11.98
CA LEU A 258 12.33 3.83 -11.48
C LEU A 258 12.34 2.33 -11.17
N SER A 259 12.90 1.52 -12.06
CA SER A 259 13.01 0.08 -11.86
C SER A 259 13.96 -0.26 -10.70
N ILE A 260 15.11 0.42 -10.58
CA ILE A 260 16.03 0.26 -9.43
C ILE A 260 15.30 0.56 -8.12
N LEU A 261 14.62 1.72 -8.05
CA LEU A 261 13.84 2.09 -6.86
C LEU A 261 12.70 1.09 -6.59
N GLY A 262 12.02 0.64 -7.64
CA GLY A 262 10.94 -0.33 -7.58
C GLY A 262 11.40 -1.66 -6.99
N TYR A 263 12.48 -2.25 -7.49
CA TYR A 263 13.04 -3.51 -6.97
C TYR A 263 13.55 -3.37 -5.53
N ALA A 264 14.25 -2.28 -5.21
CA ALA A 264 14.70 -2.01 -3.86
C ALA A 264 13.53 -1.85 -2.88
N ASN A 265 12.48 -1.11 -3.26
CA ASN A 265 11.27 -0.94 -2.47
C ASN A 265 10.51 -2.26 -2.24
N ARG A 266 10.53 -3.21 -3.17
CA ARG A 266 9.90 -4.53 -2.97
C ARG A 266 10.54 -5.28 -1.81
N ILE A 267 11.87 -5.29 -1.74
CA ILE A 267 12.59 -5.94 -0.62
C ILE A 267 12.36 -5.17 0.68
N ALA A 268 12.52 -3.84 0.66
CA ALA A 268 12.32 -3.00 1.85
C ALA A 268 10.89 -3.13 2.40
N SER A 269 9.87 -3.17 1.54
CA SER A 269 8.47 -3.31 1.95
C SER A 269 8.16 -4.65 2.62
N LEU A 270 8.85 -5.73 2.26
CA LEU A 270 8.73 -7.01 2.96
C LEU A 270 9.24 -6.90 4.40
N ALA A 271 10.40 -6.26 4.60
CA ALA A 271 10.95 -6.03 5.93
C ALA A 271 10.01 -5.16 6.79
N LEU A 272 9.52 -4.04 6.22
CA LEU A 272 8.56 -3.15 6.90
C LEU A 272 7.27 -3.88 7.29
N ALA A 273 6.77 -4.74 6.41
CA ALA A 273 5.53 -5.47 6.66
C ALA A 273 5.68 -6.51 7.80
N VAL A 274 6.82 -7.21 7.86
CA VAL A 274 7.12 -8.11 8.98
C VAL A 274 7.18 -7.33 10.30
N CYS A 275 7.86 -6.18 10.31
CA CYS A 275 7.90 -5.29 11.47
C CYS A 275 6.50 -4.81 11.88
N ALA A 276 5.70 -4.32 10.92
CA ALA A 276 4.35 -3.84 11.19
C ALA A 276 3.45 -4.93 11.81
N MET A 277 3.46 -6.13 11.22
CA MET A 277 2.65 -7.25 11.74
C MET A 277 3.08 -7.67 13.15
N SER A 278 4.40 -7.80 13.38
CA SER A 278 4.94 -8.26 14.66
C SER A 278 4.70 -7.24 15.76
N ILE A 279 5.04 -5.97 15.51
CA ILE A 279 4.97 -4.91 16.52
C ILE A 279 3.52 -4.55 16.84
N SER A 280 2.69 -4.29 15.83
CA SER A 280 1.30 -3.86 16.05
C SER A 280 0.47 -4.93 16.78
N ARG A 281 0.66 -6.21 16.44
CA ARG A 281 -0.05 -7.31 17.11
C ARG A 281 0.41 -7.52 18.54
N ALA A 282 1.69 -7.29 18.83
CA ALA A 282 2.23 -7.45 20.18
C ALA A 282 1.90 -6.26 21.08
N THR A 283 1.92 -5.03 20.54
CA THR A 283 1.82 -3.82 21.36
C THR A 283 0.38 -3.34 21.57
N LEU A 284 -0.48 -3.43 20.57
CA LEU A 284 -1.83 -2.86 20.64
C LEU A 284 -2.69 -3.45 21.78
N PRO A 285 -2.77 -4.79 21.97
CA PRO A 285 -3.56 -5.36 23.08
C PRO A 285 -3.03 -4.97 24.46
N VAL A 286 -1.69 -4.97 24.62
CA VAL A 286 -1.04 -4.62 25.87
C VAL A 286 -1.27 -3.14 26.22
N LEU A 287 -1.12 -2.25 25.23
CA LEU A 287 -1.29 -0.82 25.43
C LEU A 287 -2.76 -0.41 25.63
N SER A 288 -3.70 -1.13 25.02
CA SER A 288 -5.13 -0.89 25.23
C SER A 288 -5.63 -1.35 26.59
N ALA A 289 -4.95 -2.31 27.23
CA ALA A 289 -5.27 -2.79 28.56
C ALA A 289 -4.63 -1.92 29.68
N LEU A 290 -3.60 -1.15 29.35
CA LEU A 290 -2.96 -0.22 30.27
C LEU A 290 -3.71 1.12 30.25
N SER A 291 -3.99 1.67 31.43
CA SER A 291 -4.47 3.06 31.53
C SER A 291 -3.42 4.00 30.93
N ALA A 292 -3.80 4.73 29.87
CA ALA A 292 -2.87 5.56 29.10
C ALA A 292 -2.24 6.70 29.94
N THR A 293 -2.78 6.97 31.11
CA THR A 293 -2.37 8.02 32.07
C THR A 293 -1.37 7.53 33.13
N ASP A 294 -1.22 6.23 33.33
CA ASP A 294 -0.34 5.69 34.36
C ASP A 294 1.16 5.93 34.07
N ALA A 295 1.89 6.38 35.07
CA ALA A 295 3.35 6.56 35.00
C ALA A 295 4.08 5.26 34.65
N LYS A 296 3.56 4.12 35.15
CA LYS A 296 4.08 2.78 34.85
C LYS A 296 3.87 2.43 33.36
N ALA A 297 2.69 2.72 32.81
CA ALA A 297 2.40 2.49 31.40
C ALA A 297 3.35 3.31 30.50
N ARG A 298 3.59 4.57 30.87
CA ARG A 298 4.54 5.44 30.14
C ARG A 298 5.98 4.90 30.16
N ALA A 299 6.45 4.43 31.30
CA ALA A 299 7.78 3.83 31.40
C ALA A 299 7.92 2.59 30.51
N VAL A 300 6.86 1.76 30.44
CA VAL A 300 6.80 0.59 29.56
C VAL A 300 6.84 1.02 28.08
N ILE A 301 6.00 1.96 27.68
CA ILE A 301 5.96 2.46 26.29
C ILE A 301 7.31 3.00 25.86
N ARG A 302 7.93 3.85 26.69
CA ARG A 302 9.26 4.41 26.42
C ARG A 302 10.32 3.31 26.27
N ARG A 303 10.34 2.34 27.17
CA ARG A 303 11.29 1.22 27.13
C ARG A 303 11.11 0.38 25.86
N TRP A 304 9.87 0.09 25.49
CA TRP A 304 9.57 -0.65 24.28
C TRP A 304 9.90 0.14 23.02
N ALA A 305 9.58 1.43 22.94
CA ALA A 305 9.92 2.25 21.79
C ALA A 305 11.45 2.33 21.58
N ILE A 306 12.22 2.52 22.65
CA ILE A 306 13.70 2.53 22.58
C ILE A 306 14.24 1.13 22.22
N GLY A 307 13.73 0.08 22.85
CA GLY A 307 14.15 -1.29 22.56
C GLY A 307 13.89 -1.70 21.12
N ILE A 308 12.69 -1.38 20.60
CA ILE A 308 12.31 -1.67 19.22
C ILE A 308 13.08 -0.80 18.22
N PHE A 309 13.42 0.45 18.56
CA PHE A 309 14.36 1.25 17.78
C PHE A 309 15.73 0.54 17.66
N GLY A 310 16.26 0.01 18.77
CA GLY A 310 17.51 -0.77 18.75
C GLY A 310 17.42 -2.03 17.88
N VAL A 311 16.33 -2.79 18.00
CA VAL A 311 16.07 -3.96 17.16
C VAL A 311 15.96 -3.56 15.68
N GLY A 312 15.27 -2.46 15.37
CA GLY A 312 15.17 -1.90 14.01
C GLY A 312 16.54 -1.49 13.47
N THR A 313 17.41 -0.91 14.33
CA THR A 313 18.80 -0.57 13.96
C THR A 313 19.61 -1.81 13.65
N LEU A 314 19.50 -2.85 14.46
CA LEU A 314 20.18 -4.12 14.21
C LEU A 314 19.68 -4.77 12.90
N ALA A 315 18.38 -4.77 12.67
CA ALA A 315 17.77 -5.26 11.42
C ALA A 315 18.23 -4.44 10.21
N CYS A 316 18.36 -3.12 10.35
CA CYS A 316 18.91 -2.25 9.32
C CYS A 316 20.37 -2.61 8.98
N LEU A 317 21.22 -2.79 9.98
CA LEU A 317 22.64 -3.14 9.79
C LEU A 317 22.80 -4.51 9.13
N ILE A 318 22.07 -5.52 9.63
CA ILE A 318 22.06 -6.86 9.04
C ILE A 318 21.54 -6.81 7.60
N GLY A 319 20.43 -6.10 7.38
CA GLY A 319 19.84 -5.95 6.06
C GLY A 319 20.75 -5.21 5.09
N ALA A 320 21.44 -4.18 5.53
CA ALA A 320 22.42 -3.44 4.72
C ALA A 320 23.63 -4.32 4.34
N PHE A 321 24.10 -5.16 5.26
CA PHE A 321 25.15 -6.15 4.98
C PHE A 321 24.68 -7.22 3.97
N LEU A 322 23.45 -7.70 4.15
CA LEU A 322 22.86 -8.73 3.29
C LEU A 322 22.22 -8.16 2.01
N ALA A 323 22.21 -6.85 1.78
CA ALA A 323 21.51 -6.23 0.65
C ALA A 323 21.99 -6.78 -0.69
N ARG A 324 23.31 -6.81 -0.93
CA ARG A 324 23.87 -7.35 -2.20
C ARG A 324 23.57 -8.85 -2.39
N PRO A 325 23.86 -9.76 -1.45
CA PRO A 325 23.51 -11.16 -1.61
C PRO A 325 22.00 -11.41 -1.73
N ALA A 326 21.15 -10.62 -1.06
CA ALA A 326 19.71 -10.74 -1.19
C ALA A 326 19.21 -10.32 -2.58
N VAL A 327 19.67 -9.18 -3.11
CA VAL A 327 19.33 -8.73 -4.46
C VAL A 327 19.84 -9.73 -5.49
N ARG A 328 21.08 -10.21 -5.35
CA ARG A 328 21.67 -11.23 -6.22
C ARG A 328 20.83 -12.49 -6.26
N LEU A 329 20.47 -13.02 -5.08
CA LEU A 329 19.69 -14.26 -4.98
C LEU A 329 18.30 -14.10 -5.61
N LEU A 330 17.67 -12.92 -5.45
CA LEU A 330 16.29 -12.70 -5.90
C LEU A 330 16.21 -12.33 -7.39
N PHE A 331 17.13 -11.49 -7.88
CA PHE A 331 16.96 -10.84 -9.17
C PHE A 331 18.05 -11.12 -10.19
N GLU A 332 19.32 -11.40 -9.81
CA GLU A 332 20.46 -11.55 -10.74
C GLU A 332 20.31 -12.79 -11.62
N ARG A 333 19.47 -12.67 -12.66
CA ARG A 333 19.19 -13.72 -13.64
C ARG A 333 18.72 -13.09 -14.96
N GLY A 334 19.06 -13.74 -16.07
CA GLY A 334 18.60 -13.31 -17.40
C GLY A 334 19.07 -11.91 -17.77
N ALA A 335 18.14 -10.99 -18.00
CA ALA A 335 18.45 -9.61 -18.36
C ALA A 335 18.90 -8.73 -17.17
N PHE A 336 18.74 -9.20 -15.93
CA PHE A 336 19.19 -8.47 -14.73
C PHE A 336 20.64 -8.78 -14.44
N THR A 337 21.50 -7.80 -14.60
CA THR A 337 22.97 -7.94 -14.57
C THR A 337 23.56 -7.72 -13.16
N GLU A 338 24.87 -7.99 -13.03
CA GLU A 338 25.59 -7.69 -11.78
C GLU A 338 25.64 -6.18 -11.49
N SER A 339 25.72 -5.34 -12.51
CA SER A 339 25.66 -3.87 -12.35
C SER A 339 24.31 -3.43 -11.77
N ASP A 340 23.21 -4.06 -12.21
CA ASP A 340 21.87 -3.80 -11.66
C ASP A 340 21.77 -4.26 -10.20
N THR A 341 22.40 -5.40 -9.88
CA THR A 341 22.50 -5.92 -8.51
C THR A 341 23.16 -4.90 -7.58
N VAL A 342 24.28 -4.32 -8.00
CA VAL A 342 24.97 -3.29 -7.21
C VAL A 342 24.10 -2.07 -7.04
N ALA A 343 23.53 -1.54 -8.13
CA ALA A 343 22.69 -0.33 -8.09
C ALA A 343 21.47 -0.50 -7.20
N VAL A 344 20.76 -1.64 -7.31
CA VAL A 344 19.58 -1.92 -6.46
C VAL A 344 19.98 -2.14 -5.00
N ALA A 345 21.12 -2.84 -4.75
CA ALA A 345 21.59 -3.06 -3.38
C ALA A 345 22.00 -1.77 -2.68
N ASP A 346 22.59 -0.82 -3.39
CA ASP A 346 22.99 0.47 -2.82
C ASP A 346 21.76 1.30 -2.43
N ILE A 347 20.74 1.34 -3.28
CA ILE A 347 19.48 2.01 -2.93
C ILE A 347 18.76 1.27 -1.80
N LEU A 348 18.78 -0.06 -1.79
CA LEU A 348 18.21 -0.85 -0.70
C LEU A 348 18.87 -0.55 0.65
N ARG A 349 20.20 -0.43 0.70
CA ARG A 349 20.92 -0.05 1.93
C ARG A 349 20.43 1.27 2.50
N VAL A 350 20.24 2.25 1.64
CA VAL A 350 19.72 3.57 2.04
C VAL A 350 18.25 3.48 2.48
N LEU A 351 17.41 2.74 1.76
CA LEU A 351 16.01 2.53 2.14
C LEU A 351 15.87 1.83 3.50
N LEU A 352 16.79 0.94 3.86
CA LEU A 352 16.72 0.24 5.15
C LEU A 352 16.94 1.17 6.34
N LEU A 353 17.51 2.37 6.16
CA LEU A 353 17.64 3.39 7.22
C LEU A 353 16.27 3.83 7.78
N GLN A 354 15.18 3.59 7.09
CA GLN A 354 13.83 3.86 7.58
C GLN A 354 13.37 2.88 8.66
N LEU A 355 13.98 1.67 8.78
CA LEU A 355 13.53 0.62 9.71
C LEU A 355 13.52 1.05 11.19
N PRO A 356 14.59 1.63 11.75
CA PRO A 356 14.60 2.03 13.16
C PRO A 356 13.47 3.01 13.50
N PRO A 357 13.33 4.17 12.82
CA PRO A 357 12.28 5.11 13.13
C PRO A 357 10.88 4.59 12.82
N TYR A 358 10.70 3.78 11.76
CA TYR A 358 9.43 3.16 11.45
C TYR A 358 8.97 2.20 12.55
N CYS A 359 9.84 1.28 12.97
CA CYS A 359 9.50 0.28 14.00
C CYS A 359 9.16 0.93 15.35
N ALA A 360 9.95 1.91 15.79
CA ALA A 360 9.66 2.65 17.02
C ALA A 360 8.38 3.50 16.89
N GLY A 361 8.16 4.09 15.73
CA GLY A 361 6.96 4.86 15.41
C GLY A 361 5.68 4.04 15.56
N LEU A 362 5.68 2.77 15.18
CA LEU A 362 4.52 1.87 15.33
C LEU A 362 4.09 1.70 16.80
N VAL A 363 5.03 1.67 17.74
CA VAL A 363 4.71 1.61 19.18
C VAL A 363 4.00 2.89 19.63
N LEU A 364 4.50 4.05 19.19
CA LEU A 364 3.90 5.34 19.54
C LEU A 364 2.57 5.58 18.84
N VAL A 365 2.39 5.09 17.61
CA VAL A 365 1.09 5.09 16.93
C VAL A 365 0.08 4.25 17.71
N SER A 366 0.47 3.05 18.15
CA SER A 366 -0.39 2.18 18.95
C SER A 366 -0.80 2.85 20.26
N TRP A 367 0.15 3.53 20.92
CA TRP A 367 -0.15 4.35 22.10
C TRP A 367 -1.11 5.49 21.79
N ALA A 368 -0.87 6.25 20.71
CA ALA A 368 -1.71 7.39 20.36
C ALA A 368 -3.15 6.97 20.00
N ILE A 369 -3.33 5.78 19.40
CA ILE A 369 -4.65 5.17 19.17
C ILE A 369 -5.32 4.82 20.49
N ALA A 370 -4.61 4.13 21.40
CA ALA A 370 -5.13 3.74 22.72
C ALA A 370 -5.48 4.97 23.57
N ALA A 371 -4.69 6.04 23.48
CA ALA A 371 -4.92 7.32 24.15
C ALA A 371 -5.95 8.23 23.42
N ARG A 372 -6.59 7.77 22.33
CA ARG A 372 -7.53 8.51 21.49
C ARG A 372 -6.97 9.84 20.95
N ARG A 373 -5.64 9.91 20.72
CA ARG A 373 -4.95 11.12 20.21
C ARG A 373 -4.81 11.11 18.68
N LEU A 374 -5.90 10.89 17.96
CA LEU A 374 -5.89 10.80 16.50
C LEU A 374 -5.38 12.08 15.82
N ARG A 375 -5.62 13.26 16.43
CA ARG A 375 -5.07 14.53 15.91
C ARG A 375 -3.53 14.54 15.88
N LEU A 376 -2.89 13.94 16.89
CA LEU A 376 -1.43 13.86 16.93
C LEU A 376 -0.90 13.01 15.76
N ILE A 377 -1.56 11.89 15.47
CA ILE A 377 -1.20 11.03 14.31
C ILE A 377 -1.35 11.81 13.01
N PHE A 378 -2.44 12.55 12.85
CA PHE A 378 -2.67 13.38 11.66
C PHE A 378 -1.57 14.43 11.47
N PHE A 379 -1.23 15.20 12.52
CA PHE A 379 -0.17 16.20 12.42
C PHE A 379 1.22 15.58 12.19
N ALA A 380 1.49 14.43 12.80
CA ALA A 380 2.73 13.69 12.54
C ALA A 380 2.84 13.25 11.07
N SER A 381 1.75 12.74 10.50
CA SER A 381 1.70 12.33 9.08
C SER A 381 1.82 13.52 8.13
N LEU A 382 1.17 14.65 8.46
CA LEU A 382 1.26 15.87 7.67
C LEU A 382 2.69 16.46 7.69
N ALA A 383 3.29 16.56 8.87
CA ALA A 383 4.67 17.04 9.01
C ALA A 383 5.66 16.11 8.26
N ALA A 384 5.49 14.80 8.37
CA ALA A 384 6.28 13.81 7.66
C ALA A 384 6.15 13.95 6.13
N PHE A 385 4.94 14.18 5.63
CA PHE A 385 4.68 14.41 4.22
C PHE A 385 5.38 15.70 3.73
N CYS A 386 5.23 16.81 4.46
CA CYS A 386 5.91 18.07 4.11
C CYS A 386 7.43 17.89 4.09
N VAL A 387 8.00 17.22 5.09
CA VAL A 387 9.44 16.92 5.13
C VAL A 387 9.83 16.04 3.94
N LYS A 388 9.04 15.02 3.61
CA LYS A 388 9.30 14.16 2.45
C LYS A 388 9.41 14.97 1.16
N VAL A 389 8.44 15.84 0.87
CA VAL A 389 8.43 16.67 -0.35
C VAL A 389 9.63 17.59 -0.41
N ILE A 390 9.84 18.36 0.67
CA ILE A 390 10.91 19.37 0.74
C ILE A 390 12.28 18.69 0.64
N VAL A 391 12.51 17.69 1.46
CA VAL A 391 13.81 17.00 1.53
C VAL A 391 14.11 16.24 0.25
N THR A 392 13.12 15.60 -0.39
CA THR A 392 13.33 14.93 -1.68
C THR A 392 13.80 15.94 -2.73
N HIS A 393 13.17 17.13 -2.79
CA HIS A 393 13.54 18.17 -3.75
C HIS A 393 15.01 18.60 -3.62
N PHE A 394 15.50 18.76 -2.39
CA PHE A 394 16.89 19.13 -2.16
C PHE A 394 17.87 17.96 -2.31
N LEU A 395 17.55 16.79 -1.75
CA LEU A 395 18.50 15.68 -1.74
C LEU A 395 18.67 15.02 -3.12
N ILE A 396 17.69 15.14 -4.00
CA ILE A 396 17.80 14.56 -5.34
C ILE A 396 18.89 15.22 -6.17
N SER A 397 19.12 16.54 -6.00
CA SER A 397 20.18 17.27 -6.70
C SER A 397 21.59 16.89 -6.22
N ILE A 398 21.72 16.38 -4.99
CA ILE A 398 23.00 16.04 -4.37
C ILE A 398 23.29 14.55 -4.48
N PHE A 399 22.30 13.71 -4.20
CA PHE A 399 22.44 12.25 -4.06
C PHE A 399 21.67 11.45 -5.12
N GLY A 400 21.02 12.11 -6.08
CA GLY A 400 20.24 11.44 -7.11
C GLY A 400 19.17 10.52 -6.50
N LEU A 401 19.12 9.27 -6.96
CA LEU A 401 18.14 8.27 -6.52
C LEU A 401 18.23 7.95 -5.01
N ALA A 402 19.44 7.95 -4.43
CA ALA A 402 19.64 7.76 -3.00
C ALA A 402 19.02 8.90 -2.17
N GLY A 403 18.90 10.10 -2.74
CA GLY A 403 18.22 11.23 -2.10
C GLY A 403 16.73 10.96 -1.82
N ILE A 404 16.04 10.25 -2.72
CA ILE A 404 14.65 9.83 -2.52
C ILE A 404 14.55 8.85 -1.35
N ALA A 405 15.46 7.88 -1.29
CA ALA A 405 15.52 6.89 -0.22
C ALA A 405 15.84 7.52 1.15
N LEU A 406 16.77 8.47 1.20
CA LEU A 406 17.10 9.24 2.41
C LEU A 406 15.91 10.08 2.88
N ALA A 407 15.21 10.74 1.96
CA ALA A 407 14.01 11.52 2.29
C ALA A 407 12.91 10.63 2.91
N THR A 408 12.79 9.37 2.49
CA THR A 408 11.88 8.41 3.11
C THR A 408 12.29 8.09 4.55
N ALA A 409 13.57 7.88 4.81
CA ALA A 409 14.07 7.67 6.17
C ALA A 409 13.82 8.90 7.06
N MET A 410 14.04 10.11 6.53
CA MET A 410 13.76 11.37 7.25
C MET A 410 12.26 11.57 7.51
N MET A 411 11.40 11.18 6.59
CA MET A 411 9.94 11.17 6.77
C MET A 411 9.53 10.34 8.00
N TYR A 412 10.02 9.10 8.10
CA TYR A 412 9.72 8.25 9.27
C TYR A 412 10.36 8.76 10.55
N THR A 413 11.55 9.34 10.46
CA THR A 413 12.20 10.00 11.60
C THR A 413 11.38 11.19 12.10
N THR A 414 10.82 11.98 11.21
CA THR A 414 9.92 13.10 11.55
C THR A 414 8.64 12.58 12.21
N THR A 415 8.03 11.53 11.68
CA THR A 415 6.88 10.88 12.30
C THR A 415 7.20 10.46 13.74
N LEU A 416 8.32 9.76 13.93
CA LEU A 416 8.77 9.34 15.25
C LEU A 416 9.00 10.53 16.19
N ALA A 417 9.66 11.59 15.72
CA ALA A 417 9.97 12.77 16.51
C ALA A 417 8.70 13.51 16.99
N VAL A 418 7.73 13.72 16.09
CA VAL A 418 6.45 14.37 16.44
C VAL A 418 5.64 13.53 17.42
N LEU A 419 5.55 12.21 17.20
CA LEU A 419 4.87 11.31 18.11
C LEU A 419 5.56 11.25 19.47
N TRP A 420 6.89 11.22 19.50
CA TRP A 420 7.69 11.24 20.72
C TRP A 420 7.52 12.56 21.48
N TRP A 421 7.52 13.68 20.80
CA TRP A 421 7.24 14.98 21.41
C TRP A 421 5.84 15.01 22.04
N GLY A 422 4.81 14.56 21.30
CA GLY A 422 3.46 14.45 21.84
C GLY A 422 3.33 13.48 23.02
N PHE A 423 4.13 12.41 23.05
CA PHE A 423 4.23 11.49 24.17
C PHE A 423 4.91 12.15 25.39
N ALA A 424 6.00 12.88 25.18
CA ALA A 424 6.76 13.53 26.25
C ALA A 424 6.01 14.73 26.88
N THR A 425 5.31 15.54 26.07
CA THR A 425 4.57 16.73 26.54
C THR A 425 3.30 16.41 27.33
N ASN A 426 2.77 15.18 27.18
CA ASN A 426 1.64 14.73 28.01
C ASN A 426 1.97 14.69 29.50
N HIS A 427 3.24 14.60 29.84
CA HIS A 427 3.71 14.58 31.21
C HIS A 427 3.51 15.92 31.95
N ARG A 428 3.55 17.05 31.22
CA ARG A 428 3.50 18.40 31.82
C ARG A 428 2.08 18.91 32.11
N ARG A 429 1.08 18.35 31.42
CA ARG A 429 -0.33 18.79 31.58
C ARG A 429 -1.11 18.03 32.64
N GLU A 430 -0.62 16.90 33.12
CA GLU A 430 -1.26 16.07 34.16
C GLU A 430 -0.59 16.25 35.53
N GLY A 431 0.53 16.98 35.61
CA GLY A 431 1.25 17.30 36.85
C GLY A 431 1.05 18.75 37.31
N SER A 432 0.23 19.55 36.60
CA SER A 432 -0.24 20.88 36.99
C SER A 432 -1.74 20.88 37.23
#